data_84873d9b92cc03edc5e10bab87915de7
#
_entry.id   84873d9b92cc03edc5e10bab87915de7
#
_cell.length_a   1.000
_cell.length_b   1.000
_cell.length_c   1.000
_cell.angle_alpha   90.00
_cell.angle_beta   90.00
_cell.angle_gamma   90.00
#
_symmetry.space_group_name_H-M   'P 1'
#
loop_
_entity.id
_entity.type
_entity.pdbx_description
1 polymer ?
#
loop_
_entity_poly.entity_id
_entity_poly.type
_entity_poly.pdbx_seq_one_letter_code
_entity_poly.pdbx_strand_id
1 'polypeptide(L)'
;MYKEGNDFMNNTDKYKRDFARVLTLLMLLAALFVTDIPVSADTTDSATVSSISAVTVKAEIKASSNTALKISWEKCPLAQGYVIYRRESTRKAFRRIKKVSASRTSYIDKRLTSSKPYQYAVRAIRKENGKYVYSRYLMVTGATRPAIVKTRIKAASSSTMKVT
;
A
#
# COMPACT_ATOMS: atom_id res chain seq x y z
N MET A 1 26.04 60.99 26.17
CA MET A 1 25.69 60.06 27.27
C MET A 1 24.38 59.38 26.88
N TYR A 2 24.48 58.21 26.22
CA TYR A 2 23.37 57.48 25.63
C TYR A 2 22.68 56.64 26.70
N LYS A 3 21.38 56.74 26.81
CA LYS A 3 20.53 55.96 27.70
C LYS A 3 19.60 55.10 26.82
N GLU A 4 20.16 54.05 26.25
CA GLU A 4 19.38 53.00 25.59
C GLU A 4 19.67 51.69 26.31
N GLY A 5 18.67 51.14 26.99
CA GLY A 5 18.85 49.86 27.65
C GLY A 5 17.64 49.24 28.38
N ASN A 6 16.46 49.85 28.34
CA ASN A 6 15.34 49.31 29.16
C ASN A 6 14.04 48.96 28.41
N ASP A 7 13.95 49.15 27.10
CA ASP A 7 12.71 48.92 26.39
C ASP A 7 12.58 47.49 25.80
N PHE A 8 13.67 46.71 25.76
CA PHE A 8 13.63 45.38 25.17
C PHE A 8 13.13 44.31 26.15
N MET A 9 13.26 44.49 27.46
CA MET A 9 12.78 43.53 28.46
C MET A 9 11.28 43.62 28.76
N ASN A 10 10.62 44.76 28.50
CA ASN A 10 9.23 44.96 28.78
C ASN A 10 8.28 44.29 27.75
N ASN A 11 8.76 44.04 26.54
CA ASN A 11 7.92 43.49 25.47
C ASN A 11 7.77 41.96 25.55
N THR A 12 8.78 41.25 26.00
CA THR A 12 8.73 39.79 26.20
C THR A 12 7.84 39.36 27.37
N ASP A 13 7.83 40.17 28.43
CA ASP A 13 7.00 39.89 29.61
C ASP A 13 5.55 40.25 29.39
N LYS A 14 5.27 41.25 28.56
CA LYS A 14 3.92 41.56 28.07
C LYS A 14 3.38 40.41 27.22
N TYR A 15 4.18 39.87 26.28
CA TYR A 15 3.78 38.78 25.40
C TYR A 15 3.51 37.48 26.17
N LYS A 16 4.31 37.17 27.19
CA LYS A 16 4.08 36.01 28.08
C LYS A 16 2.80 36.14 28.89
N ARG A 17 2.49 37.34 29.38
CA ARG A 17 1.25 37.58 30.14
C ARG A 17 0.01 37.53 29.26
N ASP A 18 0.09 38.05 28.05
CA ASP A 18 -1.03 38.04 27.10
C ASP A 18 -1.27 36.62 26.57
N PHE A 19 -0.20 35.83 26.33
CA PHE A 19 -0.31 34.43 25.95
C PHE A 19 -0.91 33.56 27.06
N ALA A 20 -0.52 33.80 28.32
CA ALA A 20 -1.11 33.09 29.47
C ALA A 20 -2.60 33.43 29.64
N ARG A 21 -3.03 34.66 29.39
CA ARG A 21 -4.42 35.08 29.46
C ARG A 21 -5.27 34.49 28.34
N VAL A 22 -4.73 34.41 27.11
CA VAL A 22 -5.40 33.75 25.97
C VAL A 22 -5.55 32.26 26.23
N LEU A 23 -4.54 31.61 26.79
CA LEU A 23 -4.56 30.18 27.11
C LEU A 23 -5.58 29.86 28.23
N THR A 24 -5.67 30.70 29.27
CA THR A 24 -6.69 30.53 30.33
C THR A 24 -8.10 30.82 29.82
N LEU A 25 -8.29 31.78 28.92
CA LEU A 25 -9.58 32.05 28.31
C LEU A 25 -10.04 30.90 27.40
N LEU A 26 -9.14 30.30 26.63
CA LEU A 26 -9.43 29.10 25.83
C LEU A 26 -9.78 27.87 26.70
N MET A 27 -9.10 27.69 27.83
CA MET A 27 -9.42 26.62 28.78
C MET A 27 -10.78 26.84 29.49
N LEU A 28 -11.17 28.09 29.77
CA LEU A 28 -12.47 28.40 30.37
C LEU A 28 -13.62 28.21 29.36
N LEU A 29 -13.41 28.50 28.06
CA LEU A 29 -14.39 28.23 27.02
C LEU A 29 -14.61 26.75 26.76
N ALA A 30 -13.57 25.92 26.93
CA ALA A 30 -13.67 24.46 26.80
C ALA A 30 -14.46 23.79 27.93
N ALA A 31 -14.57 24.44 29.09
CA ALA A 31 -15.29 23.92 30.27
C ALA A 31 -16.82 24.15 30.21
N LEU A 32 -17.31 24.99 29.27
CA LEU A 32 -18.74 25.31 29.13
C LEU A 32 -19.50 24.44 28.11
N PHE A 33 -18.80 23.50 27.43
CA PHE A 33 -19.41 22.56 26.48
C PHE A 33 -19.25 21.09 26.91
N VAL A 34 -19.38 20.80 28.21
CA VAL A 34 -19.64 19.43 28.67
C VAL A 34 -21.16 19.27 28.69
N THR A 35 -21.77 19.10 27.54
CA THR A 35 -23.08 18.46 27.44
C THR A 35 -22.83 16.95 27.37
N ASP A 36 -23.53 16.23 28.25
CA ASP A 36 -23.54 14.78 28.34
C ASP A 36 -23.68 14.13 26.97
N ILE A 37 -22.59 13.60 26.43
CA ILE A 37 -22.63 12.70 25.29
C ILE A 37 -22.82 11.31 25.91
N PRO A 38 -23.94 10.61 25.64
CA PRO A 38 -24.07 9.23 26.06
C PRO A 38 -22.95 8.42 25.40
N VAL A 39 -22.05 7.87 26.21
CA VAL A 39 -21.07 6.90 25.77
C VAL A 39 -21.82 5.63 25.41
N SER A 40 -22.26 5.53 24.18
CA SER A 40 -22.57 4.23 23.57
C SER A 40 -21.23 3.61 23.16
N ALA A 41 -20.78 2.68 24.00
CA ALA A 41 -19.67 1.80 23.66
C ALA A 41 -20.11 0.85 22.54
N ASP A 42 -19.90 1.28 21.30
CA ASP A 42 -19.76 0.40 20.15
C ASP A 42 -18.87 1.12 19.11
N THR A 43 -17.59 1.13 19.42
CA THR A 43 -16.57 1.67 18.52
C THR A 43 -16.12 0.54 17.61
N THR A 44 -16.99 0.13 16.70
CA THR A 44 -16.50 -0.40 15.43
C THR A 44 -15.91 0.79 14.69
N ASP A 45 -14.58 0.92 14.76
CA ASP A 45 -13.80 1.92 14.02
C ASP A 45 -13.95 1.67 12.51
N SER A 46 -15.12 2.04 12.02
CA SER A 46 -15.40 2.14 10.59
C SER A 46 -15.05 3.56 10.18
N ALA A 47 -13.74 3.87 10.21
CA ALA A 47 -13.22 5.05 9.55
C ALA A 47 -13.71 5.00 8.11
N THR A 48 -14.72 5.79 7.78
CA THR A 48 -15.29 5.92 6.43
C THR A 48 -14.20 6.46 5.53
N VAL A 49 -13.44 5.55 4.92
CA VAL A 49 -12.43 5.90 3.92
C VAL A 49 -13.17 6.43 2.70
N SER A 50 -13.40 7.74 2.66
CA SER A 50 -14.16 8.40 1.60
C SER A 50 -13.42 8.45 0.26
N SER A 51 -12.10 8.26 0.25
CA SER A 51 -11.28 8.30 -0.97
C SER A 51 -10.47 7.02 -1.19
N ILE A 52 -10.52 6.52 -2.43
CA ILE A 52 -9.73 5.34 -2.82
C ILE A 52 -8.21 5.57 -2.72
N SER A 53 -7.76 6.83 -2.77
CA SER A 53 -6.33 7.18 -2.65
C SER A 53 -5.75 6.88 -1.26
N ALA A 54 -6.58 6.82 -0.22
CA ALA A 54 -6.17 6.46 1.14
C ALA A 54 -6.08 4.94 1.36
N VAL A 55 -6.76 4.14 0.52
CA VAL A 55 -6.76 2.67 0.63
C VAL A 55 -5.45 2.09 0.14
N THR A 56 -4.91 1.12 0.87
CA THR A 56 -3.77 0.31 0.43
C THR A 56 -4.24 -1.09 0.04
N VAL A 57 -4.02 -1.49 -1.21
CA VAL A 57 -4.34 -2.85 -1.66
C VAL A 57 -3.21 -3.79 -1.27
N LYS A 58 -3.54 -4.78 -0.44
CA LYS A 58 -2.64 -5.88 -0.08
C LYS A 58 -2.76 -6.97 -1.12
N ALA A 59 -1.63 -7.47 -1.60
CA ALA A 59 -1.58 -8.55 -2.57
C ALA A 59 -0.65 -9.68 -2.09
N GLU A 60 -0.89 -10.89 -2.61
CA GLU A 60 -0.08 -12.08 -2.39
C GLU A 60 0.30 -12.70 -3.72
N ILE A 61 1.42 -13.42 -3.74
CA ILE A 61 1.90 -14.15 -4.91
C ILE A 61 2.13 -15.61 -4.55
N LYS A 62 1.66 -16.50 -5.43
CA LYS A 62 1.97 -17.93 -5.38
C LYS A 62 2.45 -18.42 -6.75
N ALA A 63 3.50 -19.23 -6.76
CA ALA A 63 3.95 -19.87 -7.99
C ALA A 63 2.90 -20.88 -8.47
N SER A 64 2.32 -20.61 -9.64
CA SER A 64 1.32 -21.50 -10.28
C SER A 64 2.01 -22.59 -11.11
N SER A 65 3.10 -22.24 -11.78
CA SER A 65 3.94 -23.19 -12.54
C SER A 65 5.39 -22.65 -12.65
N ASN A 66 6.21 -23.35 -13.44
CA ASN A 66 7.55 -22.86 -13.79
C ASN A 66 7.54 -21.61 -14.69
N THR A 67 6.41 -21.28 -15.32
CA THR A 67 6.26 -20.13 -16.22
C THR A 67 5.07 -19.25 -15.87
N ALA A 68 4.46 -19.41 -14.69
CA ALA A 68 3.30 -18.65 -14.28
C ALA A 68 3.28 -18.34 -12.78
N LEU A 69 2.83 -17.12 -12.44
CA LEU A 69 2.59 -16.67 -11.09
C LEU A 69 1.12 -16.26 -10.95
N LYS A 70 0.47 -16.68 -9.87
CA LYS A 70 -0.85 -16.22 -9.47
C LYS A 70 -0.70 -15.10 -8.47
N ILE A 71 -1.24 -13.94 -8.79
CA ILE A 71 -1.35 -12.77 -7.92
C ILE A 71 -2.80 -12.74 -7.42
N SER A 72 -3.01 -12.64 -6.13
CA SER A 72 -4.32 -12.45 -5.48
C SER A 72 -4.28 -11.24 -4.56
N TRP A 73 -5.41 -10.58 -4.35
CA TRP A 73 -5.52 -9.39 -3.51
C TRP A 73 -6.86 -9.33 -2.80
N GLU A 74 -6.91 -8.54 -1.73
CA GLU A 74 -8.13 -8.27 -0.99
C GLU A 74 -9.07 -7.37 -1.79
N LYS A 75 -10.37 -7.65 -1.70
CA LYS A 75 -11.38 -6.84 -2.35
C LYS A 75 -11.45 -5.45 -1.70
N CYS A 76 -11.34 -4.40 -2.51
CA CYS A 76 -11.57 -3.04 -2.07
C CYS A 76 -13.01 -2.62 -2.41
N PRO A 77 -13.87 -2.29 -1.42
CA PRO A 77 -15.27 -1.93 -1.65
C PRO A 77 -15.45 -0.70 -2.56
N LEU A 78 -14.49 0.23 -2.52
CA LEU A 78 -14.52 1.48 -3.31
C LEU A 78 -14.03 1.28 -4.75
N ALA A 79 -13.51 0.11 -5.11
CA ALA A 79 -12.91 -0.12 -6.41
C ALA A 79 -13.96 -0.32 -7.51
N GLN A 80 -13.78 0.32 -8.65
CA GLN A 80 -14.47 0.01 -9.92
C GLN A 80 -13.65 -0.96 -10.78
N GLY A 81 -12.41 -1.24 -10.40
CA GLY A 81 -11.51 -2.17 -11.06
C GLY A 81 -10.13 -2.19 -10.43
N TYR A 82 -9.24 -2.99 -10.99
CA TYR A 82 -7.85 -3.09 -10.55
C TYR A 82 -6.90 -3.02 -11.72
N VAL A 83 -5.73 -2.47 -11.47
CA VAL A 83 -4.63 -2.43 -12.43
C VAL A 83 -3.45 -3.17 -11.83
N ILE A 84 -2.95 -4.14 -12.55
CA ILE A 84 -1.82 -4.96 -12.17
C ILE A 84 -0.58 -4.48 -12.92
N TYR A 85 0.49 -4.25 -12.17
CA TYR A 85 1.79 -3.84 -12.67
C TYR A 85 2.82 -4.91 -12.37
N ARG A 86 3.82 -5.05 -13.25
CA ARG A 86 4.95 -5.96 -13.10
C ARG A 86 6.26 -5.24 -13.43
N ARG A 87 7.33 -5.61 -12.73
CA ARG A 87 8.71 -5.36 -13.14
C ARG A 87 9.58 -6.60 -12.90
N GLU A 88 10.65 -6.73 -13.65
CA GLU A 88 11.54 -7.87 -13.61
C GLU A 88 12.76 -7.68 -12.70
N SER A 89 13.03 -6.46 -12.27
CA SER A 89 14.09 -6.11 -11.35
C SER A 89 13.80 -4.75 -10.71
N THR A 90 14.49 -4.44 -9.61
CA THR A 90 14.38 -3.15 -8.92
C THR A 90 14.86 -1.96 -9.78
N ARG A 91 15.72 -2.21 -10.75
CA ARG A 91 16.25 -1.20 -11.68
C ARG A 91 15.28 -0.84 -12.80
N LYS A 92 14.25 -1.65 -13.05
CA LYS A 92 13.24 -1.41 -14.10
C LYS A 92 11.99 -0.77 -13.51
N ALA A 93 11.36 0.13 -14.27
CA ALA A 93 10.08 0.70 -13.92
C ALA A 93 8.96 -0.35 -13.97
N PHE A 94 7.92 -0.16 -13.16
CA PHE A 94 6.70 -0.96 -13.24
C PHE A 94 5.98 -0.71 -14.57
N ARG A 95 5.61 -1.79 -15.25
CA ARG A 95 4.77 -1.75 -16.45
C ARG A 95 3.39 -2.29 -16.12
N ARG A 96 2.35 -1.61 -16.60
CA ARG A 96 0.98 -2.13 -16.53
C ARG A 96 0.86 -3.36 -17.41
N ILE A 97 0.45 -4.50 -16.83
CA ILE A 97 0.26 -5.75 -17.56
C ILE A 97 -1.22 -6.11 -17.75
N LYS A 98 -2.09 -5.70 -16.82
CA LYS A 98 -3.54 -6.00 -16.93
C LYS A 98 -4.38 -4.97 -16.18
N LYS A 99 -5.59 -4.70 -16.71
CA LYS A 99 -6.70 -4.06 -16.02
C LYS A 99 -7.84 -5.08 -15.93
N VAL A 100 -8.47 -5.20 -14.76
CA VAL A 100 -9.57 -6.14 -14.49
C VAL A 100 -10.72 -5.42 -13.78
N SER A 101 -11.91 -6.04 -13.81
CA SER A 101 -13.12 -5.53 -13.14
C SER A 101 -13.00 -5.61 -11.61
N ALA A 102 -13.88 -4.89 -10.90
CA ALA A 102 -13.94 -4.89 -9.43
C ALA A 102 -14.30 -6.27 -8.82
N SER A 103 -14.97 -7.14 -9.58
CA SER A 103 -15.30 -8.50 -9.15
C SER A 103 -14.10 -9.46 -9.13
N ARG A 104 -13.01 -9.12 -9.82
CA ARG A 104 -11.80 -9.94 -9.88
C ARG A 104 -10.86 -9.61 -8.74
N THR A 105 -10.45 -10.63 -8.00
CA THR A 105 -9.46 -10.54 -6.92
C THR A 105 -8.22 -11.39 -7.16
N SER A 106 -8.06 -11.90 -8.38
CA SER A 106 -6.84 -12.62 -8.78
C SER A 106 -6.55 -12.49 -10.27
N TYR A 107 -5.28 -12.69 -10.61
CA TYR A 107 -4.77 -12.71 -11.96
C TYR A 107 -3.62 -13.73 -12.07
N ILE A 108 -3.57 -14.49 -13.16
CA ILE A 108 -2.46 -15.39 -13.47
C ILE A 108 -1.63 -14.77 -14.58
N ASP A 109 -0.41 -14.40 -14.25
CA ASP A 109 0.59 -13.94 -15.20
C ASP A 109 1.34 -15.14 -15.77
N LYS A 110 1.30 -15.29 -17.07
CA LYS A 110 1.84 -16.45 -17.81
C LYS A 110 3.04 -16.04 -18.68
N ARG A 111 3.72 -17.03 -19.25
CA ARG A 111 4.87 -16.86 -20.14
C ARG A 111 6.04 -16.14 -19.45
N LEU A 112 6.24 -16.46 -18.20
CA LEU A 112 7.36 -15.99 -17.40
C LEU A 112 8.56 -16.93 -17.59
N THR A 113 9.76 -16.42 -17.34
CA THR A 113 10.97 -17.24 -17.30
C THR A 113 11.01 -18.07 -16.01
N SER A 114 11.36 -19.33 -16.09
CA SER A 114 11.47 -20.20 -14.91
C SER A 114 12.62 -19.75 -14.00
N SER A 115 12.50 -20.04 -12.71
CA SER A 115 13.47 -19.65 -11.65
C SER A 115 13.78 -18.16 -11.58
N LYS A 116 12.93 -17.30 -12.15
CA LYS A 116 13.14 -15.85 -12.16
C LYS A 116 12.21 -15.14 -11.18
N PRO A 117 12.73 -14.20 -10.36
CA PRO A 117 11.91 -13.35 -9.53
C PRO A 117 11.24 -12.23 -10.34
N TYR A 118 10.02 -11.88 -9.94
CA TYR A 118 9.23 -10.79 -10.48
C TYR A 118 8.61 -10.01 -9.33
N GLN A 119 8.47 -8.71 -9.52
CA GLN A 119 7.80 -7.83 -8.56
C GLN A 119 6.48 -7.32 -9.16
N TYR A 120 5.45 -7.32 -8.31
CA TYR A 120 4.11 -6.88 -8.70
C TYR A 120 3.59 -5.81 -7.76
N ALA A 121 2.72 -4.99 -8.30
CA ALA A 121 1.90 -4.04 -7.57
C ALA A 121 0.47 -4.11 -8.11
N VAL A 122 -0.51 -4.13 -7.22
CA VAL A 122 -1.93 -4.07 -7.57
C VAL A 122 -2.50 -2.78 -7.03
N ARG A 123 -3.15 -2.00 -7.88
CA ARG A 123 -3.84 -0.76 -7.49
C ARG A 123 -5.32 -0.88 -7.80
N ALA A 124 -6.17 -0.58 -6.85
CA ALA A 124 -7.57 -0.34 -7.11
C ALA A 124 -7.74 1.00 -7.85
N ILE A 125 -8.73 1.07 -8.73
CA ILE A 125 -9.07 2.29 -9.47
C ILE A 125 -10.54 2.60 -9.33
N ARG A 126 -10.84 3.90 -9.27
CA ARG A 126 -12.18 4.47 -9.32
C ARG A 126 -12.17 5.72 -10.19
N LYS A 127 -13.27 5.98 -10.88
CA LYS A 127 -13.44 7.22 -11.64
C LYS A 127 -14.10 8.25 -10.74
N GLU A 128 -13.43 9.37 -10.50
CA GLU A 128 -13.92 10.50 -9.71
C GLU A 128 -13.81 11.76 -10.57
N ASN A 129 -14.90 12.50 -10.72
CA ASN A 129 -14.96 13.72 -11.56
C ASN A 129 -14.36 13.54 -12.96
N GLY A 130 -14.65 12.40 -13.60
CA GLY A 130 -14.17 12.09 -14.95
C GLY A 130 -12.75 11.55 -15.03
N LYS A 131 -11.94 11.58 -13.94
CA LYS A 131 -10.55 11.13 -13.89
C LYS A 131 -10.40 9.84 -13.09
N TYR A 132 -9.43 9.00 -13.45
CA TYR A 132 -9.10 7.81 -12.66
C TYR A 132 -8.24 8.19 -11.45
N VAL A 133 -8.72 7.82 -10.26
CA VAL A 133 -7.99 7.88 -9.00
C VAL A 133 -7.53 6.47 -8.64
N TYR A 134 -6.32 6.36 -8.10
CA TYR A 134 -5.66 5.09 -7.81
C TYR A 134 -5.40 4.94 -6.31
N SER A 135 -5.62 3.73 -5.78
CA SER A 135 -5.24 3.38 -4.42
C SER A 135 -3.71 3.40 -4.24
N ARG A 136 -3.27 3.36 -2.99
CA ARG A 136 -1.91 2.94 -2.64
C ARG A 136 -1.73 1.44 -2.94
N TYR A 137 -0.50 0.96 -2.93
CA TYR A 137 -0.18 -0.45 -3.11
C TYR A 137 0.98 -0.88 -2.21
N LEU A 138 1.03 -2.15 -1.90
CA LEU A 138 2.23 -2.81 -1.37
C LEU A 138 2.87 -3.59 -2.51
N MET A 139 4.19 -3.47 -2.62
CA MET A 139 4.96 -4.25 -3.57
C MET A 139 5.14 -5.66 -3.04
N VAL A 140 4.90 -6.66 -3.89
CA VAL A 140 5.08 -8.06 -3.56
C VAL A 140 6.04 -8.71 -4.54
N THR A 141 6.87 -9.63 -4.06
CA THR A 141 7.87 -10.35 -4.86
C THR A 141 7.56 -11.83 -4.86
N GLY A 142 7.60 -12.45 -6.03
CA GLY A 142 7.46 -13.89 -6.19
C GLY A 142 8.35 -14.41 -7.31
N ALA A 143 8.75 -15.67 -7.21
CA ALA A 143 9.51 -16.36 -8.24
C ALA A 143 8.72 -17.53 -8.82
N THR A 144 8.93 -17.80 -10.12
CA THR A 144 8.43 -19.01 -10.76
C THR A 144 9.18 -20.24 -10.24
N ARG A 145 8.54 -21.39 -10.35
CA ARG A 145 9.19 -22.67 -10.00
C ARG A 145 10.35 -22.97 -10.98
N PRO A 146 11.32 -23.78 -10.58
CA PRO A 146 12.32 -24.32 -11.49
C PRO A 146 11.67 -25.14 -12.62
N ALA A 147 12.29 -25.15 -13.78
CA ALA A 147 11.90 -26.05 -14.85
C ALA A 147 12.18 -27.49 -14.43
N ILE A 148 11.25 -28.40 -14.73
CA ILE A 148 11.45 -29.82 -14.49
C ILE A 148 12.38 -30.33 -15.60
N VAL A 149 13.54 -30.81 -15.22
CA VAL A 149 14.44 -31.54 -16.12
C VAL A 149 13.93 -32.99 -16.21
N LYS A 150 13.43 -33.38 -17.38
CA LYS A 150 13.07 -34.78 -17.64
C LYS A 150 14.35 -35.54 -18.01
N THR A 151 14.90 -36.24 -17.06
CA THR A 151 16.04 -37.14 -17.32
C THR A 151 15.50 -38.48 -17.82
N ARG A 152 15.95 -38.91 -18.98
CA ARG A 152 15.66 -40.23 -19.52
C ARG A 152 16.89 -41.13 -19.29
N ILE A 153 16.70 -42.14 -18.47
CA ILE A 153 17.73 -43.16 -18.25
C ILE A 153 17.50 -44.26 -19.27
N LYS A 154 18.50 -44.53 -20.10
CA LYS A 154 18.50 -45.66 -21.02
C LYS A 154 19.62 -46.63 -20.58
N ALA A 155 19.30 -47.89 -20.45
CA ALA A 155 20.31 -48.90 -20.31
C ALA A 155 21.13 -48.98 -21.61
N ALA A 156 22.40 -48.75 -21.54
CA ALA A 156 23.30 -48.83 -22.69
C ALA A 156 23.87 -50.26 -22.88
N SER A 157 23.92 -51.02 -21.81
CA SER A 157 24.27 -52.46 -21.80
C SER A 157 23.86 -53.05 -20.44
N SER A 158 24.04 -54.31 -20.21
CA SER A 158 23.76 -54.98 -18.93
C SER A 158 24.61 -54.42 -17.75
N SER A 159 25.64 -53.64 -18.01
CA SER A 159 26.57 -53.11 -16.98
C SER A 159 26.72 -51.59 -16.97
N THR A 160 26.10 -50.82 -17.88
CA THR A 160 26.21 -49.34 -17.94
C THR A 160 24.90 -48.66 -18.21
N MET A 161 24.59 -47.61 -17.43
CA MET A 161 23.44 -46.69 -17.67
C MET A 161 23.97 -45.38 -18.23
N LYS A 162 23.35 -44.89 -19.31
CA LYS A 162 23.60 -43.58 -19.88
C LYS A 162 22.48 -42.63 -19.48
N VAL A 163 22.82 -41.52 -18.86
CA VAL A 163 21.90 -40.44 -18.52
C VAL A 163 21.98 -39.38 -19.63
N THR A 164 20.85 -39.02 -20.24
CA THR A 164 20.73 -37.94 -21.24
C THR A 164 19.66 -36.91 -20.83
#